data_f94c9ad82aed762fa498175c61777cac
#
_entry.id   f94c9ad82aed762fa498175c61777cac
#
_cell.length_a   1.000
_cell.length_b   1.000
_cell.length_c   1.000
_cell.angle_alpha   90.00
_cell.angle_beta   90.00
_cell.angle_gamma   90.00
#
_symmetry.space_group_name_H-M   'P 1'
#
loop_
_entity.id
_entity.type
_entity.pdbx_description
1 polymer ?
#
loop_
_entity_poly.entity_id
_entity_poly.type
_entity_poly.pdbx_seq_one_letter_code
_entity_poly.pdbx_strand_id
1 'polypeptide(L)'
;MGRVACTHATRCVFTSDNPRTEPPGEIIRAMLQGVPVSARSGVMVHPDRARAIREAINGAAPGDVIVIAGRGHETEQEVAAPEGGVRRIPLDDRVVAREALRERRLRAQALAGETA
;
A
#
# COMPACT_ATOMS: atom_id res chain seq x y z
N MET A 1 -15.23 -4.32 -1.30
CA MET A 1 -13.95 -4.36 -0.59
C MET A 1 -13.68 -3.11 0.25
N GLY A 2 -13.80 -1.91 -0.30
CA GLY A 2 -13.55 -0.68 0.44
C GLY A 2 -14.38 -0.53 1.71
N ARG A 3 -15.67 -0.87 1.67
CA ARG A 3 -16.55 -0.77 2.83
C ARG A 3 -16.09 -1.66 4.00
N VAL A 4 -15.74 -2.91 3.71
CA VAL A 4 -15.30 -3.87 4.74
C VAL A 4 -13.98 -3.40 5.36
N ALA A 5 -13.02 -3.00 4.55
CA ALA A 5 -11.73 -2.50 5.02
C ALA A 5 -11.90 -1.30 5.94
N CYS A 6 -12.68 -0.30 5.54
CA CYS A 6 -12.88 0.93 6.32
C CYS A 6 -13.72 0.72 7.57
N THR A 7 -14.54 -0.34 7.63
CA THR A 7 -15.32 -0.69 8.82
C THR A 7 -14.45 -1.29 9.91
N HIS A 8 -13.44 -2.09 9.55
CA HIS A 8 -12.64 -2.86 10.49
C HIS A 8 -11.25 -2.31 10.77
N ALA A 9 -10.76 -1.37 9.95
CA ALA A 9 -9.44 -0.79 10.12
C ALA A 9 -9.52 0.63 10.67
N THR A 10 -8.56 1.01 11.51
CA THR A 10 -8.43 2.39 12.01
C THR A 10 -8.02 3.33 10.87
N ARG A 11 -7.15 2.87 9.98
CA ARG A 11 -6.73 3.59 8.78
C ARG A 11 -6.79 2.65 7.59
N CYS A 12 -7.21 3.18 6.44
CA CYS A 12 -7.22 2.45 5.18
C CYS A 12 -6.35 3.16 4.17
N VAL A 13 -5.54 2.39 3.44
CA VAL A 13 -4.80 2.90 2.29
C VAL A 13 -5.24 2.09 1.07
N PHE A 14 -5.83 2.78 0.11
CA PHE A 14 -6.23 2.17 -1.16
C PHE A 14 -5.10 2.33 -2.16
N THR A 15 -4.66 1.22 -2.74
CA THR A 15 -3.59 1.21 -3.72
C THR A 15 -3.89 0.24 -4.84
N SER A 16 -3.06 0.25 -5.89
CA SER A 16 -3.27 -0.62 -7.04
C SER A 16 -2.87 -2.06 -6.73
N ASP A 17 -3.59 -2.97 -7.36
CA ASP A 17 -3.26 -4.40 -7.41
C ASP A 17 -2.64 -4.71 -8.78
N ASN A 18 -3.45 -5.11 -9.76
CA ASN A 18 -3.04 -5.34 -11.14
C ASN A 18 -3.85 -4.42 -12.07
N PRO A 19 -3.44 -3.17 -12.27
CA PRO A 19 -4.21 -2.23 -13.07
C PRO A 19 -4.29 -2.61 -14.55
N ARG A 20 -3.31 -3.35 -15.06
CA ARG A 20 -3.25 -3.74 -16.47
C ARG A 20 -3.39 -2.51 -17.38
N THR A 21 -4.39 -2.50 -18.29
CA THR A 21 -4.65 -1.35 -19.17
C THR A 21 -5.57 -0.31 -18.56
N GLU A 22 -6.23 -0.61 -17.45
CA GLU A 22 -7.09 0.33 -16.75
C GLU A 22 -6.28 1.28 -15.88
N PRO A 23 -6.52 2.61 -15.94
CA PRO A 23 -5.80 3.54 -15.07
C PRO A 23 -5.99 3.22 -13.59
N PRO A 24 -4.92 3.13 -12.79
CA PRO A 24 -5.03 2.79 -11.36
C PRO A 24 -5.96 3.72 -10.58
N GLY A 25 -6.00 5.00 -10.95
CA GLY A 25 -6.87 5.98 -10.29
C GLY A 25 -8.36 5.68 -10.45
N GLU A 26 -8.78 5.11 -11.57
CA GLU A 26 -10.17 4.75 -11.81
C GLU A 26 -10.59 3.56 -10.95
N ILE A 27 -9.71 2.56 -10.82
CA ILE A 27 -9.95 1.39 -9.97
C ILE A 27 -10.11 1.83 -8.52
N ILE A 28 -9.22 2.69 -8.04
CA ILE A 28 -9.25 3.21 -6.68
C ILE A 28 -10.51 4.04 -6.45
N ARG A 29 -10.91 4.85 -7.43
CA ARG A 29 -12.14 5.65 -7.36
C ARG A 29 -13.37 4.75 -7.21
N ALA A 30 -13.43 3.63 -7.93
CA ALA A 30 -14.49 2.65 -7.79
C ALA A 30 -14.53 2.04 -6.39
N MET A 31 -13.36 1.76 -5.81
CA MET A 31 -13.27 1.27 -4.42
C MET A 31 -13.78 2.32 -3.43
N LEU A 32 -13.45 3.60 -3.63
CA LEU A 32 -13.89 4.69 -2.76
C LEU A 32 -15.41 4.89 -2.77
N GLN A 33 -16.09 4.60 -3.87
CA GLN A 33 -17.54 4.70 -3.95
C GLN A 33 -18.23 3.76 -2.96
N GLY A 34 -17.60 2.64 -2.59
CA GLY A 34 -18.12 1.73 -1.57
C GLY A 34 -17.90 2.20 -0.14
N VAL A 35 -17.17 3.30 0.08
CA VAL A 35 -16.83 3.79 1.41
C VAL A 35 -17.88 4.81 1.87
N PRO A 36 -18.47 4.65 3.07
CA PRO A 36 -19.36 5.66 3.62
C PRO A 36 -18.66 7.02 3.73
N VAL A 37 -19.40 8.09 3.44
CA VAL A 37 -18.84 9.46 3.47
C VAL A 37 -18.20 9.78 4.81
N SER A 38 -18.79 9.32 5.90
CA SER A 38 -18.27 9.52 7.26
C SER A 38 -16.93 8.85 7.50
N ALA A 39 -16.57 7.80 6.73
CA ALA A 39 -15.33 7.07 6.89
C ALA A 39 -14.23 7.54 5.92
N ARG A 40 -14.56 8.38 4.93
CA ARG A 40 -13.61 8.78 3.88
C ARG A 40 -12.43 9.61 4.38
N SER A 41 -12.58 10.31 5.48
CA SER A 41 -11.49 11.10 6.06
C SER A 41 -10.33 10.24 6.57
N GLY A 42 -10.59 8.97 6.91
CA GLY A 42 -9.55 8.02 7.34
C GLY A 42 -8.94 7.22 6.21
N VAL A 43 -9.29 7.51 4.94
CA VAL A 43 -8.83 6.78 3.78
C VAL A 43 -7.75 7.59 3.06
N MET A 44 -6.60 6.96 2.84
CA MET A 44 -5.53 7.48 1.99
C MET A 44 -5.54 6.73 0.67
N VAL A 45 -5.20 7.42 -0.41
CA VAL A 45 -5.12 6.83 -1.74
C VAL A 45 -3.71 6.99 -2.26
N HIS A 46 -3.10 5.88 -2.67
CA HIS A 46 -1.76 5.88 -3.20
C HIS A 46 -1.64 4.86 -4.34
N PRO A 47 -1.64 5.30 -5.61
CA PRO A 47 -1.64 4.38 -6.75
C PRO A 47 -0.40 3.49 -6.86
N ASP A 48 0.76 3.96 -6.41
CA ASP A 48 1.99 3.16 -6.38
C ASP A 48 1.98 2.24 -5.16
N ARG A 49 1.79 0.95 -5.39
CA ARG A 49 1.63 -0.03 -4.32
C ARG A 49 2.88 -0.16 -3.43
N ALA A 50 4.06 -0.25 -4.02
CA ALA A 50 5.30 -0.35 -3.24
C ALA A 50 5.49 0.85 -2.32
N ARG A 51 5.24 2.04 -2.84
CA ARG A 51 5.34 3.27 -2.07
C ARG A 51 4.25 3.35 -0.99
N ALA A 52 3.04 2.90 -1.29
CA ALA A 52 1.96 2.84 -0.32
C ALA A 52 2.33 1.95 0.88
N ILE A 53 2.93 0.79 0.62
CA ILE A 53 3.39 -0.13 1.67
C ILE A 53 4.49 0.53 2.53
N ARG A 54 5.47 1.15 1.90
CA ARG A 54 6.55 1.84 2.61
C ARG A 54 6.03 2.98 3.48
N GLU A 55 5.15 3.80 2.96
CA GLU A 55 4.57 4.92 3.71
C GLU A 55 3.72 4.45 4.89
N ALA A 56 2.94 3.39 4.71
CA ALA A 56 2.15 2.80 5.78
C ALA A 56 3.05 2.30 6.92
N ILE A 57 4.12 1.61 6.60
CA ILE A 57 5.06 1.08 7.59
C ILE A 57 5.82 2.22 8.28
N ASN A 58 6.26 3.21 7.54
CA ASN A 58 7.00 4.34 8.10
C ASN A 58 6.12 5.23 8.99
N GLY A 59 4.84 5.35 8.68
CA GLY A 59 3.90 6.16 9.45
C GLY A 59 3.26 5.44 10.64
N ALA A 60 3.46 4.14 10.78
CA ALA A 60 2.87 3.37 11.87
C ALA A 60 3.56 3.64 13.20
N ALA A 61 2.78 3.59 14.29
CA ALA A 61 3.32 3.67 15.64
C ALA A 61 3.77 2.28 16.12
N PRO A 62 4.70 2.21 17.10
CA PRO A 62 5.04 0.93 17.70
C PRO A 62 3.79 0.21 18.23
N GLY A 63 3.68 -1.08 17.93
CA GLY A 63 2.52 -1.89 18.30
C GLY A 63 1.39 -1.91 17.27
N ASP A 64 1.43 -1.06 16.26
CA ASP A 64 0.44 -1.09 15.19
C ASP A 64 0.54 -2.37 14.38
N VAL A 65 -0.60 -2.84 13.90
CA VAL A 65 -0.69 -3.99 13.00
C VAL A 65 -1.11 -3.51 11.62
N ILE A 66 -0.34 -3.87 10.61
CA ILE A 66 -0.60 -3.52 9.21
C ILE A 66 -0.97 -4.79 8.45
N VAL A 67 -2.14 -4.79 7.82
CA VAL A 67 -2.59 -5.88 6.96
C VAL A 67 -2.48 -5.42 5.51
N ILE A 68 -1.70 -6.16 4.72
CA ILE A 68 -1.56 -5.92 3.28
C ILE A 68 -2.36 -7.00 2.57
N ALA A 69 -3.38 -6.59 1.83
CA ALA A 69 -4.34 -7.51 1.24
C ALA A 69 -4.45 -7.33 -0.28
N GLY A 70 -4.94 -8.34 -0.95
CA GLY A 70 -5.30 -8.33 -2.35
C GLY A 70 -4.37 -9.12 -3.26
N ARG A 71 -3.08 -9.16 -3.01
CA ARG A 71 -2.11 -9.83 -3.88
C ARG A 71 -1.51 -11.12 -3.30
N GLY A 72 -1.57 -11.28 -1.97
CA GLY A 72 -1.06 -12.49 -1.32
C GLY A 72 0.41 -12.76 -1.67
N HIS A 73 0.65 -13.87 -2.37
CA HIS A 73 1.99 -14.34 -2.73
C HIS A 73 2.44 -13.97 -4.14
N GLU A 74 1.70 -13.09 -4.84
CA GLU A 74 2.09 -12.66 -6.19
C GLU A 74 3.41 -11.90 -6.15
N THR A 75 4.29 -12.18 -7.12
CA THR A 75 5.64 -11.61 -7.21
C THR A 75 5.80 -10.58 -8.31
N GLU A 76 4.79 -10.44 -9.18
CA GLU A 76 4.80 -9.50 -10.29
C GLU A 76 3.49 -8.73 -10.35
N GLN A 77 3.56 -7.48 -10.77
CA GLN A 77 2.40 -6.63 -11.03
C GLN A 77 2.27 -6.36 -12.52
N GLU A 78 1.06 -6.46 -13.04
CA GLU A 78 0.74 -6.13 -14.43
C GLU A 78 0.30 -4.68 -14.52
N VAL A 79 1.01 -3.89 -15.31
CA VAL A 79 0.73 -2.46 -15.53
C VAL A 79 0.65 -2.15 -17.01
N ALA A 80 0.05 -1.02 -17.36
CA ALA A 80 0.00 -0.57 -18.73
C ALA A 80 1.41 -0.26 -19.26
N ALA A 81 1.73 -0.77 -20.45
CA ALA A 81 3.00 -0.49 -21.10
C ALA A 81 2.89 0.79 -21.94
N PRO A 82 3.96 1.63 -21.99
CA PRO A 82 3.96 2.85 -22.80
C PRO A 82 3.67 2.61 -24.29
N GLU A 83 4.12 1.48 -24.80
CA GLU A 83 3.94 1.06 -26.21
C GLU A 83 2.57 0.42 -26.48
N GLY A 84 1.73 0.31 -25.48
CA GLY A 84 0.44 -0.39 -25.55
C GLY A 84 0.52 -1.79 -24.95
N GLY A 85 -0.63 -2.33 -24.56
CA GLY A 85 -0.72 -3.63 -23.91
C GLY A 85 -0.32 -3.60 -22.44
N VAL A 86 0.18 -4.72 -21.94
CA VAL A 86 0.47 -4.94 -20.54
C VAL A 86 1.94 -5.33 -20.35
N ARG A 87 2.57 -4.74 -19.34
CA ARG A 87 3.93 -5.09 -18.93
C ARG A 87 3.90 -5.61 -17.50
N ARG A 88 4.73 -6.60 -17.21
CA ARG A 88 4.92 -7.12 -15.85
C ARG A 88 6.12 -6.45 -15.21
N ILE A 89 5.94 -5.99 -13.98
CA ILE A 89 7.02 -5.45 -13.17
C ILE A 89 7.16 -6.26 -11.88
N PRO A 90 8.37 -6.41 -11.35
CA PRO A 90 8.56 -7.10 -10.07
C PRO A 90 7.83 -6.35 -8.95
N LEU A 91 6.99 -7.06 -8.21
CA LEU A 91 6.34 -6.51 -7.03
C LEU A 91 5.85 -7.65 -6.13
N ASP A 92 6.56 -7.89 -5.06
CA ASP A 92 6.18 -8.83 -4.02
C ASP A 92 5.96 -8.04 -2.73
N ASP A 93 4.72 -8.03 -2.24
CA ASP A 93 4.34 -7.29 -1.03
C ASP A 93 5.22 -7.65 0.17
N ARG A 94 5.58 -8.91 0.29
CA ARG A 94 6.40 -9.41 1.39
C ARG A 94 7.81 -8.85 1.35
N VAL A 95 8.40 -8.75 0.17
CA VAL A 95 9.74 -8.19 -0.03
C VAL A 95 9.72 -6.70 0.29
N VAL A 96 8.76 -5.96 -0.24
CA VAL A 96 8.62 -4.51 0.00
C VAL A 96 8.43 -4.23 1.49
N ALA A 97 7.55 -4.98 2.15
CA ALA A 97 7.28 -4.83 3.57
C ALA A 97 8.53 -5.13 4.42
N ARG A 98 9.23 -6.20 4.09
CA ARG A 98 10.44 -6.62 4.80
C ARG A 98 11.56 -5.59 4.68
N GLU A 99 11.75 -5.05 3.49
CA GLU A 99 12.73 -3.98 3.24
C GLU A 99 12.37 -2.69 4.01
N ALA A 100 11.10 -2.30 3.99
CA ALA A 100 10.63 -1.12 4.71
C ALA A 100 10.80 -1.26 6.23
N LEU A 101 10.51 -2.43 6.78
CA LEU A 101 10.72 -2.72 8.19
C LEU A 101 12.20 -2.69 8.56
N ARG A 102 13.07 -3.20 7.70
CA ARG A 102 14.51 -3.15 7.90
C ARG A 102 15.02 -1.72 7.92
N GLU A 103 14.61 -0.91 6.96
CA GLU A 103 14.98 0.50 6.89
C GLU A 103 14.52 1.26 8.14
N ARG A 104 13.29 1.02 8.58
CA ARG A 104 12.74 1.62 9.78
C ARG A 104 13.56 1.25 11.03
N ARG A 105 13.94 -0.01 11.16
CA ARG A 105 14.76 -0.50 12.28
C ARG A 105 16.15 0.13 12.27
N LEU A 106 16.78 0.25 11.11
CA LEU A 106 18.10 0.85 10.96
C LEU A 106 18.08 2.34 11.33
N ARG A 107 17.02 3.06 10.95
CA ARG A 107 16.85 4.47 11.34
C ARG A 107 16.68 4.63 12.85
N ALA A 108 15.90 3.76 13.47
CA ALA A 108 15.70 3.77 14.91
C ALA A 108 17.02 3.51 15.66
N GLN A 109 17.83 2.58 15.17
CA GLN A 109 19.15 2.29 15.74
C GLN A 109 20.13 3.46 15.58
N ALA A 110 20.11 4.13 14.42
CA ALA A 110 20.93 5.30 14.17
C ALA A 110 20.57 6.46 15.11
N LEU A 111 19.27 6.71 15.31
CA LEU A 111 18.80 7.72 16.25
C LEU A 111 19.17 7.40 17.70
N ALA A 112 19.07 6.14 18.11
CA ALA A 112 19.47 5.70 19.42
C ALA A 112 20.99 5.86 19.63
N GLY A 113 21.79 5.60 18.59
CA GLY A 113 23.23 5.81 18.63
C GLY A 113 23.63 7.29 18.76
N GLU A 114 22.87 8.19 18.13
CA GLU A 114 23.12 9.63 18.21
C GLU A 114 22.79 10.21 19.59
N THR A 115 21.84 9.60 20.31
CA THR A 115 21.42 10.06 21.63
C THR A 115 22.22 9.43 22.77
N ALA A 116 23.03 8.45 22.46
CA ALA A 116 23.91 7.79 23.42
C ALA A 116 25.26 8.54 23.50
#